data_70551b695b6085ac945710a8edca7b90
#
_entry.id   70551b695b6085ac945710a8edca7b90
#
_cell.length_a   1.000
_cell.length_b   1.000
_cell.length_c   1.000
_cell.angle_alpha   90.00
_cell.angle_beta   90.00
_cell.angle_gamma   90.00
#
_symmetry.space_group_name_H-M   'P 1'
#
loop_
_entity.id
_entity.type
_entity.pdbx_description
1 polymer ?
#
loop_
_entity_poly.entity_id
_entity_poly.type
_entity_poly.pdbx_seq_one_letter_code
_entity_poly.pdbx_strand_id
1 'polypeptide(L)'
;MKKLCTLFLTFLKIGAFTFGGGYAMVALLENEFIAKKKWIDKKEFLDMIAIAESTPGPIAINSATYIGYHIAGVPGAATATLGVCIPSFVIIYLISLFFDQFLSLKFVSCAFRGIQVCVVYLIFSAGVRMLKSLEKTAFNTVPVSY
;
A
#
# COMPACT_ATOMS: atom_id res chain seq x y z
N MET A 1 2.79 25.06 11.72
CA MET A 1 1.86 25.14 10.58
C MET A 1 2.55 24.82 9.24
N LYS A 2 3.70 25.42 8.90
CA LYS A 2 4.40 25.15 7.62
C LYS A 2 4.75 23.66 7.40
N LYS A 3 5.21 22.93 8.46
CA LYS A 3 5.55 21.50 8.35
C LYS A 3 4.34 20.62 8.04
N LEU A 4 3.19 20.88 8.66
CA LEU A 4 1.95 20.13 8.41
C LEU A 4 1.44 20.31 6.97
N CYS A 5 1.48 21.56 6.47
CA CYS A 5 1.07 21.84 5.10
C CYS A 5 2.01 21.16 4.08
N THR A 6 3.31 21.19 4.33
CA THR A 6 4.30 20.49 3.49
C THR A 6 4.08 18.97 3.53
N LEU A 7 3.79 18.42 4.71
CA LEU A 7 3.50 17.01 4.91
C LEU A 7 2.25 16.60 4.12
N PHE A 8 1.16 17.36 4.26
CA PHE A 8 -0.08 17.14 3.53
C PHE A 8 0.12 17.13 2.01
N LEU A 9 0.76 18.18 1.47
CA LEU A 9 1.02 18.29 0.03
C LEU A 9 1.92 17.17 -0.49
N THR A 10 2.90 16.73 0.30
CA THR A 10 3.79 15.62 -0.06
C THR A 10 3.00 14.33 -0.18
N PHE A 11 2.17 14.02 0.83
CA PHE A 11 1.36 12.79 0.81
C PHE A 11 0.23 12.85 -0.22
N LEU A 12 -0.34 14.02 -0.46
CA LEU A 12 -1.32 14.23 -1.53
C LEU A 12 -0.70 13.95 -2.90
N LYS A 13 0.52 14.44 -3.14
CA LYS A 13 1.26 14.14 -4.37
C LYS A 13 1.57 12.66 -4.49
N ILE A 14 2.08 12.03 -3.43
CA ILE A 14 2.40 10.59 -3.43
C ILE A 14 1.13 9.78 -3.68
N GLY A 15 0.01 10.07 -2.99
CA GLY A 15 -1.27 9.39 -3.17
C GLY A 15 -1.85 9.54 -4.58
N ALA A 16 -1.67 10.71 -5.22
CA ALA A 16 -2.16 10.96 -6.57
C ALA A 16 -1.34 10.24 -7.67
N PHE A 17 -0.04 10.09 -7.46
CA PHE A 17 0.87 9.53 -8.47
C PHE A 17 1.30 8.08 -8.22
N THR A 18 0.84 7.47 -7.13
CA THR A 18 1.14 6.06 -6.86
C THR A 18 0.09 5.16 -7.52
N PHE A 19 0.38 4.73 -8.74
CA PHE A 19 -0.38 3.68 -9.42
C PHE A 19 0.35 2.35 -9.22
N GLY A 20 -0.30 1.40 -8.53
CA GLY A 20 0.27 0.07 -8.26
C GLY A 20 0.42 -0.23 -6.78
N GLY A 21 0.91 -1.41 -6.42
CA GLY A 21 0.93 -1.91 -5.04
C GLY A 21 1.79 -1.08 -4.06
N GLY A 22 1.65 -1.37 -2.77
CA GLY A 22 2.28 -0.65 -1.68
C GLY A 22 3.80 -0.48 -1.79
N TYR A 23 4.50 -1.40 -2.44
CA TYR A 23 5.97 -1.32 -2.62
C TYR A 23 6.42 -0.18 -3.56
N ALA A 24 5.63 0.17 -4.58
CA ALA A 24 5.94 1.32 -5.42
C ALA A 24 5.91 2.62 -4.62
N MET A 25 4.99 2.73 -3.66
CA MET A 25 4.92 3.87 -2.75
C MET A 25 6.08 3.92 -1.77
N VAL A 26 6.59 2.76 -1.29
CA VAL A 26 7.75 2.70 -0.41
C VAL A 26 8.97 3.38 -1.04
N ALA A 27 9.25 3.11 -2.33
CA ALA A 27 10.34 3.75 -3.05
C ALA A 27 10.17 5.28 -3.18
N LEU A 28 8.92 5.74 -3.38
CA LEU A 28 8.64 7.18 -3.42
C LEU A 28 8.80 7.85 -2.05
N LEU A 29 8.39 7.18 -0.98
CA LEU A 29 8.57 7.64 0.40
C LEU A 29 10.06 7.72 0.76
N GLU A 30 10.85 6.70 0.42
CA GLU A 30 12.30 6.69 0.63
C GLU A 30 12.96 7.92 -0.04
N ASN A 31 12.67 8.13 -1.32
CA ASN A 31 13.21 9.25 -2.07
C ASN A 31 12.79 10.61 -1.48
N GLU A 32 11.53 10.76 -1.08
CA GLU A 32 11.01 12.04 -0.60
C GLU A 32 11.48 12.35 0.84
N PHE A 33 11.45 11.38 1.76
CA PHE A 33 11.72 11.62 3.18
C PHE A 33 13.17 11.40 3.59
N ILE A 34 13.90 10.51 2.93
CA ILE A 34 15.33 10.29 3.18
C ILE A 34 16.19 11.15 2.26
N ALA A 35 16.05 11.01 0.93
CA ALA A 35 16.96 11.68 -0.01
C ALA A 35 16.74 13.19 -0.10
N LYS A 36 15.48 13.64 -0.26
CA LYS A 36 15.16 15.06 -0.48
C LYS A 36 15.01 15.85 0.81
N LYS A 37 14.12 15.41 1.72
CA LYS A 37 13.80 16.18 2.93
C LYS A 37 14.72 15.89 4.10
N LYS A 38 15.34 14.71 4.13
CA LYS A 38 16.21 14.24 5.22
C LYS A 38 15.54 14.35 6.59
N TRP A 39 14.25 14.00 6.64
CA TRP A 39 13.46 14.05 7.87
C TRP A 39 13.52 12.75 8.66
N ILE A 40 13.89 11.65 8.00
CA ILE A 40 13.96 10.30 8.55
C ILE A 40 15.27 9.68 8.07
N ASP A 41 15.97 8.94 8.91
CA ASP A 41 17.15 8.20 8.51
C ASP A 41 16.78 6.84 7.88
N LYS A 42 17.76 6.18 7.26
CA LYS A 42 17.51 4.92 6.55
C LYS A 42 17.13 3.77 7.48
N LYS A 43 17.70 3.73 8.67
CA LYS A 43 17.42 2.67 9.67
C LYS A 43 15.97 2.81 10.16
N GLU A 44 15.61 4.01 10.57
CA GLU A 44 14.28 4.34 11.04
C GLU A 44 13.20 4.11 9.97
N PHE A 45 13.53 4.39 8.71
CA PHE A 45 12.65 4.11 7.58
C PHE A 45 12.41 2.61 7.40
N LEU A 46 13.43 1.77 7.54
CA LEU A 46 13.27 0.31 7.46
C LEU A 46 12.43 -0.24 8.62
N ASP A 47 12.64 0.25 9.83
CA ASP A 47 11.84 -0.12 11.01
C ASP A 47 10.37 0.27 10.80
N MET A 48 10.12 1.45 10.23
CA MET A 48 8.78 1.91 9.86
C MET A 48 8.11 0.98 8.85
N ILE A 49 8.82 0.55 7.80
CA ILE A 49 8.26 -0.37 6.80
C ILE A 49 7.90 -1.71 7.45
N ALA A 50 8.76 -2.26 8.30
CA ALA A 50 8.46 -3.49 9.04
C ALA A 50 7.19 -3.37 9.90
N ILE A 51 7.01 -2.25 10.59
CA ILE A 51 5.80 -1.96 11.38
C ILE A 51 4.57 -1.82 10.46
N ALA A 52 4.71 -1.10 9.34
CA ALA A 52 3.62 -0.89 8.40
C ALA A 52 3.14 -2.19 7.72
N GLU A 53 4.06 -3.13 7.46
CA GLU A 53 3.76 -4.46 6.92
C GLU A 53 3.13 -5.39 7.97
N SER A 54 3.52 -5.26 9.23
CA SER A 54 2.98 -6.05 10.35
C SER A 54 1.58 -5.57 10.78
N THR A 55 1.22 -4.35 10.42
CA THR A 55 -0.06 -3.75 10.79
C THR A 55 -1.13 -4.10 9.74
N PRO A 56 -2.30 -4.65 10.13
CA PRO A 56 -3.37 -4.93 9.19
C PRO A 56 -3.86 -3.65 8.50
N GLY A 57 -3.76 -3.63 7.16
CA GLY A 57 -4.21 -2.48 6.35
C GLY A 57 -3.29 -2.18 5.17
N PRO A 58 -3.64 -1.21 4.32
CA PRO A 58 -2.80 -0.79 3.21
C PRO A 58 -1.47 -0.20 3.70
N ILE A 59 -0.35 -0.75 3.24
CA ILE A 59 1.01 -0.28 3.61
C ILE A 59 1.14 1.24 3.40
N ALA A 60 0.53 1.76 2.36
CA ALA A 60 0.50 3.18 2.04
C ALA A 60 -0.06 4.04 3.18
N ILE A 61 -1.20 3.65 3.73
CA ILE A 61 -1.88 4.37 4.81
C ILE A 61 -1.12 4.20 6.12
N ASN A 62 -0.67 2.97 6.42
CA ASN A 62 0.10 2.68 7.63
C ASN A 62 1.41 3.48 7.66
N SER A 63 2.15 3.51 6.54
CA SER A 63 3.38 4.28 6.39
C SER A 63 3.13 5.79 6.50
N ALA A 64 2.08 6.30 5.88
CA ALA A 64 1.73 7.72 5.95
C ALA A 64 1.39 8.14 7.38
N THR A 65 0.62 7.33 8.09
CA THR A 65 0.25 7.55 9.50
C THR A 65 1.48 7.56 10.39
N TYR A 66 2.38 6.58 10.22
CA TYR A 66 3.61 6.48 11.00
C TYR A 66 4.54 7.68 10.75
N ILE A 67 4.84 7.99 9.49
CA ILE A 67 5.69 9.14 9.13
C ILE A 67 5.08 10.44 9.66
N GLY A 68 3.77 10.61 9.49
CA GLY A 68 3.05 11.77 9.98
C GLY A 68 3.16 11.92 11.48
N TYR A 69 2.97 10.84 12.22
CA TYR A 69 3.11 10.81 13.68
C TYR A 69 4.53 11.15 14.13
N HIS A 70 5.53 10.56 13.47
CA HIS A 70 6.94 10.80 13.79
C HIS A 70 7.36 12.27 13.60
N ILE A 71 6.84 12.92 12.57
CA ILE A 71 7.22 14.31 12.23
C ILE A 71 6.49 15.35 13.07
N ALA A 72 5.21 15.13 13.38
CA ALA A 72 4.36 16.14 14.01
C ALA A 72 3.31 15.56 14.98
N GLY A 73 3.51 14.34 15.49
CA GLY A 73 2.58 13.71 16.44
C GLY A 73 1.21 13.40 15.82
N VAL A 74 0.17 13.40 16.65
CA VAL A 74 -1.21 13.09 16.21
C VAL A 74 -1.71 13.97 15.06
N PRO A 75 -1.54 15.31 15.09
CA PRO A 75 -1.97 16.15 13.96
C PRO A 75 -1.17 15.85 12.68
N GLY A 76 0.09 15.42 12.80
CA GLY A 76 0.88 14.96 11.66
C GLY A 76 0.34 13.67 11.06
N ALA A 77 0.01 12.68 11.89
CA ALA A 77 -0.60 11.44 11.45
C ALA A 77 -1.91 11.69 10.69
N ALA A 78 -2.81 12.50 11.27
CA ALA A 78 -4.08 12.82 10.63
C ALA A 78 -3.90 13.52 9.28
N THR A 79 -3.02 14.52 9.21
CA THR A 79 -2.78 15.26 7.95
C THR A 79 -2.13 14.42 6.88
N ALA A 80 -1.19 13.54 7.23
CA ALA A 80 -0.54 12.63 6.28
C ALA A 80 -1.51 11.60 5.72
N THR A 81 -2.30 10.96 6.59
CA THR A 81 -3.32 9.98 6.20
C THR A 81 -4.39 10.59 5.31
N LEU A 82 -4.93 11.76 5.66
CA LEU A 82 -5.87 12.48 4.81
C LEU A 82 -5.26 12.84 3.46
N GLY A 83 -3.98 13.25 3.44
CA GLY A 83 -3.26 13.56 2.21
C GLY A 83 -3.21 12.39 1.22
N VAL A 84 -3.03 11.16 1.70
CA VAL A 84 -3.04 9.95 0.85
C VAL A 84 -4.45 9.55 0.44
N CYS A 85 -5.43 9.66 1.34
CA CYS A 85 -6.79 9.21 1.10
C CYS A 85 -7.57 10.11 0.13
N ILE A 86 -7.39 11.43 0.20
CA ILE A 86 -8.15 12.38 -0.60
C ILE A 86 -8.03 12.14 -2.12
N PRO A 87 -6.85 12.01 -2.73
CA PRO A 87 -6.73 11.77 -4.16
C PRO A 87 -7.41 10.47 -4.57
N SER A 88 -7.18 9.40 -3.81
CA SER A 88 -7.78 8.09 -4.07
C SER A 88 -9.31 8.15 -4.01
N PHE A 89 -9.86 8.82 -2.99
CA PHE A 89 -11.30 9.01 -2.84
C PHE A 89 -11.90 9.80 -4.01
N VAL A 90 -11.25 10.91 -4.41
CA VAL A 90 -11.71 11.75 -5.53
C VAL A 90 -11.71 10.96 -6.84
N ILE A 91 -10.64 10.21 -7.13
CA ILE A 91 -10.54 9.40 -8.34
C ILE A 91 -11.62 8.32 -8.38
N ILE A 92 -11.81 7.59 -7.27
CA ILE A 92 -12.84 6.54 -7.18
C ILE A 92 -14.25 7.15 -7.33
N TYR A 93 -14.48 8.30 -6.69
CA TYR A 93 -15.77 9.00 -6.80
C TYR A 93 -16.06 9.43 -8.23
N LEU A 94 -15.09 10.02 -8.92
CA LEU A 94 -15.25 10.41 -10.33
C LEU A 94 -15.51 9.20 -11.23
N ILE A 95 -14.78 8.11 -11.03
CA ILE A 95 -15.03 6.86 -11.77
C ILE A 95 -16.43 6.34 -11.49
N SER A 96 -16.89 6.37 -10.23
CA SER A 96 -18.21 5.91 -9.83
C SER A 96 -19.35 6.66 -10.55
N LEU A 97 -19.22 7.97 -10.79
CA LEU A 97 -20.21 8.75 -11.49
C LEU A 97 -20.45 8.29 -12.95
N PHE A 98 -19.43 7.73 -13.59
CA PHE A 98 -19.49 7.27 -14.98
C PHE A 98 -19.49 5.73 -15.08
N PHE A 99 -19.55 5.03 -13.96
CA PHE A 99 -19.30 3.59 -13.89
C PHE A 99 -20.36 2.78 -14.67
N ASP A 100 -21.64 3.15 -14.57
CA ASP A 100 -22.73 2.45 -15.25
C ASP A 100 -22.64 2.61 -16.78
N GLN A 101 -22.26 3.79 -17.26
CA GLN A 101 -22.03 4.03 -18.69
C GLN A 101 -20.78 3.27 -19.19
N PHE A 102 -19.76 3.14 -18.36
CA PHE A 102 -18.52 2.42 -18.69
C PHE A 102 -18.75 0.91 -18.74
N LEU A 103 -19.53 0.35 -17.82
CA LEU A 103 -19.88 -1.08 -17.78
C LEU A 103 -20.85 -1.49 -18.91
N SER A 104 -21.60 -0.58 -19.46
CA SER A 104 -22.46 -0.85 -20.63
C SER A 104 -21.67 -1.19 -21.90
N LEU A 105 -20.40 -0.80 -21.96
CA LEU A 105 -19.50 -1.17 -23.05
C LEU A 105 -19.10 -2.65 -22.91
N LYS A 106 -19.56 -3.47 -23.86
CA LYS A 106 -19.31 -4.92 -23.90
C LYS A 106 -17.84 -5.30 -23.69
N PHE A 107 -16.93 -4.51 -24.25
CA PHE A 107 -15.49 -4.72 -24.14
C PHE A 107 -15.00 -4.54 -22.70
N VAL A 108 -15.47 -3.53 -22.00
CA VAL A 108 -15.11 -3.23 -20.59
C VAL A 108 -15.63 -4.33 -19.66
N SER A 109 -16.89 -4.74 -19.84
CA SER A 109 -17.49 -5.83 -19.05
C SER A 109 -16.73 -7.15 -19.24
N CYS A 110 -16.31 -7.49 -20.46
CA CYS A 110 -15.49 -8.67 -20.71
C CYS A 110 -14.10 -8.57 -20.05
N ALA A 111 -13.45 -7.41 -20.09
CA ALA A 111 -12.16 -7.18 -19.47
C ALA A 111 -12.25 -7.34 -17.93
N PHE A 112 -13.27 -6.78 -17.28
CA PHE A 112 -13.50 -6.95 -15.84
C PHE A 112 -13.72 -8.41 -15.45
N ARG A 113 -14.50 -9.16 -16.22
CA ARG A 113 -14.69 -10.60 -15.99
C ARG A 113 -13.36 -11.37 -16.11
N GLY A 114 -12.53 -11.03 -17.10
CA GLY A 114 -11.19 -11.62 -17.24
C GLY A 114 -10.30 -11.35 -16.03
N ILE A 115 -10.28 -10.11 -15.54
CA ILE A 115 -9.52 -9.71 -14.34
C ILE A 115 -10.02 -10.49 -13.11
N GLN A 116 -11.34 -10.63 -12.92
CA GLN A 116 -11.90 -11.38 -11.79
C GLN A 116 -11.43 -12.84 -11.80
N VAL A 117 -11.45 -13.51 -12.96
CA VAL A 117 -10.96 -14.90 -13.09
C VAL A 117 -9.48 -15.00 -12.76
N CYS A 118 -8.67 -14.07 -13.27
CA CYS A 118 -7.23 -14.02 -12.97
C CYS A 118 -6.97 -13.83 -11.46
N VAL A 119 -7.71 -12.95 -10.78
CA VAL A 119 -7.56 -12.71 -9.34
C VAL A 119 -7.91 -13.97 -8.55
N VAL A 120 -9.01 -14.64 -8.86
CA VAL A 120 -9.41 -15.89 -8.20
C VAL A 120 -8.31 -16.96 -8.40
N TYR A 121 -7.80 -17.10 -9.62
CA TYR A 121 -6.71 -18.04 -9.92
C TYR A 121 -5.44 -17.72 -9.12
N LEU A 122 -5.04 -16.44 -9.03
CA LEU A 122 -3.85 -16.02 -8.29
C LEU A 122 -3.99 -16.30 -6.80
N ILE A 123 -5.15 -16.00 -6.19
CA ILE A 123 -5.42 -16.28 -4.77
C ILE A 123 -5.36 -17.78 -4.51
N PHE A 124 -6.03 -18.58 -5.34
CA PHE A 124 -6.02 -20.03 -5.21
C PHE A 124 -4.60 -20.62 -5.38
N SER A 125 -3.86 -20.15 -6.40
CA SER A 125 -2.47 -20.57 -6.64
C SER A 125 -1.54 -20.19 -5.47
N ALA A 126 -1.71 -19.00 -4.89
CA ALA A 126 -0.95 -18.59 -3.71
C ALA A 126 -1.26 -19.49 -2.50
N GLY A 127 -2.53 -19.80 -2.26
CA GLY A 127 -2.95 -20.72 -1.21
C GLY A 127 -2.33 -22.11 -1.35
N VAL A 128 -2.37 -22.69 -2.56
CA VAL A 128 -1.76 -23.99 -2.84
C VAL A 128 -0.24 -23.97 -2.65
N ARG A 129 0.45 -22.92 -3.07
CA ARG A 129 1.89 -22.76 -2.84
C ARG A 129 2.22 -22.68 -1.35
N MET A 130 1.42 -21.96 -0.58
CA MET A 130 1.60 -21.83 0.86
C MET A 130 1.43 -23.18 1.58
N LEU A 131 0.41 -23.96 1.22
CA LEU A 131 0.19 -25.32 1.73
C LEU A 131 1.37 -26.24 1.42
N LYS A 132 1.85 -26.24 0.17
CA LYS A 132 3.02 -27.04 -0.21
C LYS A 132 4.30 -26.63 0.51
N SER A 133 4.46 -25.35 0.81
CA SER A 133 5.61 -24.84 1.58
C SER A 133 5.57 -25.31 3.02
N LEU A 134 4.40 -25.33 3.66
CA LEU A 134 4.22 -25.84 5.02
C LEU A 134 4.51 -27.34 5.13
N GLU A 135 4.02 -28.12 4.16
CA GLU A 135 4.28 -29.56 4.09
C GLU A 135 5.78 -29.86 3.97
N LYS A 136 6.49 -29.12 3.12
CA LYS A 136 7.93 -29.28 2.92
C LYS A 136 8.76 -28.88 4.16
N THR A 137 8.31 -27.89 4.90
CA THR A 137 8.96 -27.45 6.15
C THR A 137 8.70 -28.44 7.27
N ALA A 138 7.48 -28.99 7.38
CA ALA A 138 7.15 -30.00 8.39
C ALA A 138 7.95 -31.31 8.19
N PHE A 139 8.20 -31.71 6.93
CA PHE A 139 8.97 -32.92 6.62
C PHE A 139 10.47 -32.74 6.90
N ASN A 140 11.03 -31.53 6.75
CA ASN A 140 12.44 -31.26 7.02
C ASN A 140 12.77 -30.98 8.50
N THR A 141 11.76 -30.83 9.37
CA THR A 141 11.97 -30.47 10.79
C THR A 141 11.86 -31.68 11.74
N VAL A 142 11.67 -32.90 11.22
CA VAL A 142 11.73 -34.13 12.04
C VAL A 142 13.17 -34.68 11.96
N PRO A 143 14.05 -34.37 12.93
CA PRO A 143 15.30 -35.12 13.06
C PRO A 143 14.95 -36.54 13.51
N VAL A 144 15.11 -37.52 12.63
CA VAL A 144 15.15 -38.92 13.04
C VAL A 144 16.40 -39.10 13.83
N SER A 145 16.36 -38.90 15.16
CA SER A 145 17.39 -39.34 16.06
C SER A 145 17.19 -40.84 16.31
N TYR A 146 18.08 -41.64 15.75
CA TYR A 146 18.35 -43.00 16.20
C TYR A 146 19.42 -42.97 17.30
#